data_ef1816b91cd17fc1ec52bed9e4d8a3c7
#
_entry.id   ef1816b91cd17fc1ec52bed9e4d8a3c7
#
_cell.length_a   1.000
_cell.length_b   1.000
_cell.length_c   1.000
_cell.angle_alpha   90.00
_cell.angle_beta   90.00
_cell.angle_gamma   90.00
#
_symmetry.space_group_name_H-M   'P 1'
#
loop_
_entity.id
_entity.type
_entity.pdbx_description
1 polymer ?
#
loop_
_entity_poly.entity_id
_entity_poly.type
_entity_poly.pdbx_seq_one_letter_code
_entity_poly.pdbx_strand_id
1 'polypeptide(L)'
;MTILRAGLYERVSTEEQSKFGFSIADQEEALKEYCEKNSIKIVDHYKDEGISGAKPPLKRPALHRLIEDVKAGKIDIILFTRLDRWFRSVKEYFKVQDILDKHGVQWKAIRENYDTTTARKMVMAI
;
A
#
# COMPACT_ATOMS: atom_id res chain seq x y z
N MET A 1 15.21 16.64 11.09
CA MET A 1 14.19 15.56 10.98
C MET A 1 13.88 15.28 9.52
N THR A 2 13.96 14.02 9.14
CA THR A 2 13.65 13.64 7.76
C THR A 2 12.15 13.44 7.61
N ILE A 3 11.53 14.12 6.64
CA ILE A 3 10.11 13.94 6.33
C ILE A 3 9.96 12.70 5.47
N LEU A 4 9.09 11.79 5.89
CA LEU A 4 8.81 10.58 5.12
C LEU A 4 8.02 10.93 3.86
N ARG A 5 8.41 10.31 2.75
CA ARG A 5 7.75 10.47 1.45
C ARG A 5 6.88 9.25 1.19
N ALA A 6 5.58 9.43 1.11
CA ALA A 6 4.63 8.33 1.03
C ALA A 6 4.04 8.15 -0.36
N GLY A 7 3.98 6.89 -0.80
CA GLY A 7 3.11 6.48 -1.89
C GLY A 7 1.81 5.96 -1.27
N LEU A 8 0.68 6.50 -1.71
CA LEU A 8 -0.63 6.12 -1.19
C LEU A 8 -1.28 5.14 -2.16
N TYR A 9 -1.47 3.90 -1.70
CA TYR A 9 -2.04 2.87 -2.56
C TYR A 9 -3.52 2.64 -2.24
N GLU A 10 -4.36 2.74 -3.27
CA GLU A 10 -5.81 2.60 -3.19
C GLU A 10 -6.27 1.58 -4.23
N ARG A 11 -7.04 0.60 -3.79
CA ARG A 11 -7.53 -0.46 -4.67
C ARG A 11 -8.96 -0.85 -4.31
N VAL A 12 -9.76 -1.08 -5.34
CA VAL A 12 -11.10 -1.63 -5.19
C VAL A 12 -11.36 -2.59 -6.34
N SER A 13 -11.94 -3.76 -6.03
CA SER A 13 -12.36 -4.71 -7.06
C SER A 13 -13.69 -4.26 -7.67
N THR A 14 -14.05 -4.86 -8.81
CA THR A 14 -15.33 -4.56 -9.46
C THR A 14 -16.52 -4.80 -8.53
N GLU A 15 -16.48 -5.89 -7.76
CA GLU A 15 -17.54 -6.22 -6.80
C GLU A 15 -17.64 -5.23 -5.66
N GLU A 16 -16.50 -4.68 -5.23
CA GLU A 16 -16.44 -3.77 -4.09
C GLU A 16 -16.81 -2.32 -4.42
N GLN A 17 -16.77 -1.95 -5.69
CA GLN A 17 -17.02 -0.56 -6.10
C GLN A 17 -18.38 -0.01 -5.64
N SER A 18 -19.38 -0.87 -5.51
CA SER A 18 -20.73 -0.47 -5.07
C SER A 18 -20.92 -0.56 -3.55
N LYS A 19 -19.95 -1.04 -2.79
CA LYS A 19 -20.05 -1.22 -1.35
C LYS A 19 -19.60 0.04 -0.60
N PHE A 20 -20.39 0.42 0.40
CA PHE A 20 -20.09 1.56 1.25
C PHE A 20 -18.75 1.38 1.97
N GLY A 21 -17.92 2.41 1.99
CA GLY A 21 -16.64 2.41 2.67
C GLY A 21 -15.48 1.76 1.92
N PHE A 22 -15.75 1.22 0.72
CA PHE A 22 -14.71 0.57 -0.10
C PHE A 22 -14.26 1.41 -1.29
N SER A 23 -14.88 2.55 -1.54
CA SER A 23 -14.55 3.37 -2.72
C SER A 23 -13.12 3.91 -2.67
N ILE A 24 -12.58 4.19 -3.85
CA ILE A 24 -11.26 4.83 -3.96
C ILE A 24 -11.28 6.20 -3.26
N ALA A 25 -12.37 6.96 -3.40
CA ALA A 25 -12.51 8.27 -2.77
C ALA A 25 -12.42 8.18 -1.24
N ASP A 26 -13.06 7.18 -0.63
CA ASP A 26 -13.01 6.97 0.82
C ASP A 26 -11.59 6.62 1.28
N GLN A 27 -10.90 5.76 0.53
CA GLN A 27 -9.52 5.39 0.84
C GLN A 27 -8.59 6.60 0.71
N GLU A 28 -8.73 7.36 -0.36
CA GLU A 28 -7.92 8.55 -0.61
C GLU A 28 -8.06 9.56 0.51
N GLU A 29 -9.28 9.85 0.94
CA GLU A 29 -9.55 10.81 2.01
C GLU A 29 -8.92 10.36 3.33
N ALA A 30 -9.09 9.09 3.69
CA ALA A 30 -8.52 8.54 4.93
C ALA A 30 -6.99 8.62 4.92
N LEU A 31 -6.37 8.32 3.79
CA LEU A 31 -4.92 8.36 3.66
C LEU A 31 -4.38 9.79 3.70
N LYS A 32 -5.07 10.73 3.07
CA LYS A 32 -4.72 12.16 3.14
C LYS A 32 -4.75 12.67 4.58
N GLU A 33 -5.81 12.37 5.32
CA GLU A 33 -5.94 12.77 6.72
C GLU A 33 -4.81 12.20 7.56
N TYR A 34 -4.49 10.93 7.34
CA TYR A 34 -3.39 10.30 8.07
C TYR A 34 -2.06 11.00 7.81
N CYS A 35 -1.76 11.30 6.56
CA CYS A 35 -0.52 11.99 6.19
C CYS A 35 -0.46 13.39 6.79
N GLU A 36 -1.58 14.10 6.78
CA GLU A 36 -1.67 15.44 7.37
C GLU A 36 -1.40 15.42 8.87
N LYS A 37 -2.03 14.49 9.59
CA LYS A 37 -1.85 14.36 11.04
C LYS A 37 -0.44 13.92 11.44
N ASN A 38 0.24 13.19 10.58
CA ASN A 38 1.55 12.63 10.88
C ASN A 38 2.70 13.33 10.16
N SER A 39 2.43 14.47 9.52
CA SER A 39 3.44 15.26 8.81
C SER A 39 4.22 14.45 7.77
N ILE A 40 3.49 13.65 7.00
CA ILE A 40 4.05 12.80 5.94
C ILE A 40 3.78 13.47 4.59
N LYS A 41 4.81 13.54 3.75
CA LYS A 41 4.69 14.11 2.40
C LYS A 41 4.08 13.09 1.45
N ILE A 42 3.01 13.46 0.76
CA ILE A 42 2.40 12.61 -0.26
C ILE A 42 3.17 12.77 -1.58
N VAL A 43 3.74 11.68 -2.07
CA VAL A 43 4.41 11.68 -3.38
C VAL A 43 3.37 11.58 -4.49
N ASP A 44 2.49 10.58 -4.40
CA ASP A 44 1.42 10.39 -5.37
C ASP A 44 0.38 9.41 -4.83
N HIS A 45 -0.78 9.39 -5.49
CA HIS A 45 -1.84 8.40 -5.29
C HIS A 45 -1.73 7.34 -6.39
N TYR A 46 -1.73 6.07 -5.99
CA TYR A 46 -1.64 4.93 -6.90
C TYR A 46 -2.96 4.17 -6.82
N LYS A 47 -3.81 4.35 -7.83
CA LYS A 47 -5.20 3.88 -7.80
C LYS A 47 -5.44 2.74 -8.78
N ASP A 48 -5.83 1.58 -8.28
CA ASP A 48 -6.22 0.42 -9.09
C ASP A 48 -7.72 0.17 -8.91
N GLU A 49 -8.51 0.64 -9.85
CA GLU A 49 -9.96 0.48 -9.85
C GLU A 49 -10.39 -0.76 -10.64
N GLY A 50 -11.32 -1.53 -10.08
CA GLY A 50 -11.84 -2.73 -10.74
C GLY A 50 -10.85 -3.87 -10.82
N ILE A 51 -9.85 -3.91 -9.93
CA ILE A 51 -8.77 -4.89 -9.98
C ILE A 51 -8.69 -5.68 -8.67
N SER A 52 -8.69 -7.01 -8.77
CA SER A 52 -8.58 -7.90 -7.63
C SER A 52 -7.20 -7.81 -6.96
N GLY A 53 -7.16 -7.87 -5.64
CA GLY A 53 -5.93 -7.96 -4.86
C GLY A 53 -5.19 -9.28 -5.02
N ALA A 54 -5.81 -10.29 -5.68
CA ALA A 54 -5.17 -11.57 -5.99
C ALA A 54 -4.36 -11.52 -7.29
N LYS A 55 -4.51 -10.47 -8.10
CA LYS A 55 -3.75 -10.31 -9.34
C LYS A 55 -2.28 -10.05 -9.07
N PRO A 56 -1.37 -10.57 -9.91
CA PRO A 56 0.05 -10.26 -9.77
C PRO A 56 0.33 -8.79 -10.08
N PRO A 57 1.46 -8.22 -9.56
CA PRO A 57 1.78 -6.80 -9.75
C PRO A 57 1.74 -6.31 -11.18
N LEU A 58 2.18 -7.13 -12.15
CA LEU A 58 2.16 -6.74 -13.57
C LEU A 58 0.75 -6.49 -14.11
N LYS A 59 -0.28 -7.05 -13.46
CA LYS A 59 -1.68 -6.87 -13.85
C LYS A 59 -2.41 -5.86 -12.97
N ARG A 60 -1.68 -5.15 -12.14
CA ARG A 60 -2.16 -4.07 -11.29
C ARG A 60 -1.37 -2.81 -11.64
N PRO A 61 -1.83 -2.04 -12.65
CA PRO A 61 -1.03 -0.94 -13.23
C PRO A 61 -0.52 0.08 -12.23
N ALA A 62 -1.36 0.51 -11.28
CA ALA A 62 -0.93 1.49 -10.28
C ALA A 62 0.09 0.89 -9.33
N LEU A 63 -0.09 -0.36 -8.90
CA LEU A 63 0.89 -1.04 -8.06
C LEU A 63 2.22 -1.20 -8.80
N HIS A 64 2.16 -1.55 -10.07
CA HIS A 64 3.38 -1.67 -10.89
C HIS A 64 4.13 -0.34 -10.93
N ARG A 65 3.42 0.76 -11.16
CA ARG A 65 4.01 2.10 -11.17
C ARG A 65 4.62 2.46 -9.79
N LEU A 66 3.92 2.11 -8.70
CA LEU A 66 4.42 2.33 -7.35
C LEU A 66 5.76 1.59 -7.12
N ILE A 67 5.82 0.32 -7.55
CA ILE A 67 7.03 -0.48 -7.42
C ILE A 67 8.19 0.15 -8.20
N GLU A 68 7.93 0.64 -9.42
CA GLU A 68 8.96 1.33 -10.21
C GLU A 68 9.44 2.61 -9.50
N ASP A 69 8.54 3.36 -8.87
CA ASP A 69 8.90 4.54 -8.10
C ASP A 69 9.70 4.19 -6.84
N VAL A 70 9.42 3.04 -6.21
CA VAL A 70 10.22 2.52 -5.11
C VAL A 70 11.65 2.24 -5.58
N LYS A 71 11.80 1.57 -6.70
CA LYS A 71 13.12 1.27 -7.27
C LYS A 71 13.89 2.52 -7.65
N ALA A 72 13.18 3.58 -8.02
CA ALA A 72 13.78 4.87 -8.37
C ALA A 72 14.14 5.72 -7.14
N GLY A 73 13.88 5.22 -5.93
CA GLY A 73 14.21 5.93 -4.70
C GLY A 73 13.29 7.10 -4.36
N LYS A 74 12.08 7.12 -4.89
CA LYS A 74 11.12 8.22 -4.69
C LYS A 74 10.24 8.05 -3.46
N ILE A 75 10.18 6.84 -2.90
CA ILE A 75 9.22 6.47 -1.85
C ILE A 75 9.97 5.98 -0.61
N ASP A 76 9.57 6.43 0.57
CA ASP A 76 10.10 5.96 1.85
C ASP A 76 9.14 5.00 2.54
N ILE A 77 7.83 5.25 2.39
CA ILE A 77 6.79 4.43 3.02
C ILE A 77 5.59 4.33 2.07
N ILE A 78 4.94 3.16 2.10
CA ILE A 78 3.70 2.92 1.37
C ILE A 78 2.57 2.85 2.39
N LEU A 79 1.50 3.60 2.15
CA LEU A 79 0.33 3.60 3.03
C LEU A 79 -0.90 3.12 2.28
N PHE A 80 -1.69 2.31 2.94
CA PHE A 80 -3.01 1.86 2.46
C PHE A 80 -3.93 1.68 3.66
N THR A 81 -5.23 1.57 3.42
CA THR A 81 -6.17 1.55 4.55
C THR A 81 -6.20 0.22 5.28
N ARG A 82 -6.23 -0.89 4.54
CA ARG A 82 -6.33 -2.25 5.10
C ARG A 82 -5.46 -3.21 4.28
N LEU A 83 -5.04 -4.30 4.90
CA LEU A 83 -4.20 -5.31 4.24
C LEU A 83 -4.81 -5.88 2.98
N ASP A 84 -6.14 -6.04 2.94
CA ASP A 84 -6.81 -6.59 1.76
C ASP A 84 -6.81 -5.61 0.56
N ARG A 85 -6.49 -4.33 0.78
CA ARG A 85 -6.22 -3.39 -0.31
C ARG A 85 -4.84 -3.65 -0.93
N TRP A 86 -3.92 -4.15 -0.10
CA TRP A 86 -2.53 -4.42 -0.49
C TRP A 86 -2.43 -5.74 -1.28
N PHE A 87 -2.59 -6.87 -0.61
CA PHE A 87 -2.54 -8.19 -1.25
C PHE A 87 -3.53 -9.16 -0.65
N ARG A 88 -4.11 -10.01 -1.51
CA ARG A 88 -4.89 -11.18 -1.11
C ARG A 88 -4.17 -12.48 -1.40
N SER A 89 -3.02 -12.42 -2.10
CA SER A 89 -2.19 -13.58 -2.40
C SER A 89 -0.89 -13.49 -1.62
N VAL A 90 -0.63 -14.49 -0.78
CA VAL A 90 0.60 -14.56 0.01
C VAL A 90 1.84 -14.63 -0.90
N LYS A 91 1.74 -15.39 -1.98
CA LYS A 91 2.83 -15.53 -2.95
C LYS A 91 3.22 -14.19 -3.55
N GLU A 92 2.23 -13.41 -4.00
CA GLU A 92 2.49 -12.12 -4.62
C GLU A 92 2.98 -11.08 -3.60
N TYR A 93 2.46 -11.16 -2.36
CA TYR A 93 2.92 -10.33 -1.26
C TYR A 93 4.43 -10.49 -1.04
N PHE A 94 4.93 -11.72 -0.93
CA PHE A 94 6.35 -11.95 -0.66
C PHE A 94 7.25 -11.48 -1.79
N LYS A 95 6.79 -11.57 -3.03
CA LYS A 95 7.55 -11.06 -4.18
C LYS A 95 7.78 -9.55 -4.07
N VAL A 96 6.73 -8.82 -3.71
CA VAL A 96 6.82 -7.36 -3.57
C VAL A 96 7.61 -6.99 -2.31
N GLN A 97 7.40 -7.73 -1.21
CA GLN A 97 8.12 -7.46 0.04
C GLN A 97 9.63 -7.56 -0.14
N ASP A 98 10.10 -8.50 -0.95
CA ASP A 98 11.51 -8.62 -1.29
C ASP A 98 12.06 -7.33 -1.91
N ILE A 99 11.30 -6.76 -2.84
CA ILE A 99 11.70 -5.51 -3.51
C ILE A 99 11.75 -4.36 -2.50
N LEU A 100 10.72 -4.25 -1.64
CA LEU A 100 10.66 -3.20 -0.63
C LEU A 100 11.83 -3.31 0.35
N ASP A 101 12.17 -4.52 0.77
CA ASP A 101 13.28 -4.76 1.69
C ASP A 101 14.61 -4.30 1.07
N LYS A 102 14.82 -4.59 -0.21
CA LYS A 102 16.04 -4.18 -0.92
C LYS A 102 16.19 -2.66 -0.99
N HIS A 103 15.10 -1.94 -0.99
CA HIS A 103 15.09 -0.49 -1.13
C HIS A 103 14.81 0.24 0.19
N GLY A 104 14.69 -0.49 1.29
CA GLY A 104 14.47 0.09 2.61
C GLY A 104 13.11 0.77 2.77
N VAL A 105 12.11 0.33 2.00
CA VAL A 105 10.76 0.91 2.04
C VAL A 105 9.87 0.10 2.96
N GLN A 106 9.16 0.80 3.85
CA GLN A 106 8.19 0.21 4.77
C GLN A 106 6.78 0.41 4.26
N TRP A 107 5.82 -0.32 4.84
CA TRP A 107 4.41 -0.09 4.57
C TRP A 107 3.61 -0.08 5.88
N LYS A 108 2.42 0.52 5.85
CA LYS A 108 1.52 0.54 6.98
C LYS A 108 0.06 0.52 6.51
N ALA A 109 -0.75 -0.34 7.16
CA ALA A 109 -2.20 -0.36 7.01
C ALA A 109 -2.78 0.56 8.08
N ILE A 110 -3.29 1.73 7.70
CA ILE A 110 -3.63 2.78 8.68
C ILE A 110 -4.86 2.48 9.53
N ARG A 111 -5.74 1.59 9.09
CA ARG A 111 -6.95 1.20 9.84
C ARG A 111 -6.81 -0.13 10.57
N GLU A 112 -5.62 -0.70 10.54
CA GLU A 112 -5.30 -1.94 11.24
C GLU A 112 -3.96 -1.75 11.95
N ASN A 113 -3.69 -2.57 12.97
CA ASN A 113 -2.41 -2.49 13.68
C ASN A 113 -1.34 -3.33 13.00
N TYR A 114 -1.20 -3.15 11.68
CA TYR A 114 -0.22 -3.87 10.89
C TYR A 114 0.68 -2.92 10.12
N ASP A 115 1.97 -3.17 10.23
CA ASP A 115 2.99 -2.51 9.43
C ASP A 115 4.08 -3.55 9.10
N THR A 116 5.13 -3.14 8.41
CA THR A 116 6.24 -4.02 8.04
C THR A 116 6.85 -4.70 9.26
N THR A 117 7.05 -3.97 10.34
CA THR A 117 7.66 -4.51 11.57
C THR A 117 6.78 -5.56 12.23
N THR A 118 5.49 -5.30 12.36
CA THR A 118 4.52 -6.23 12.95
C THR A 118 4.44 -7.51 12.11
N ALA A 119 4.40 -7.37 10.78
CA ALA A 119 4.35 -8.51 9.88
C ALA A 119 5.59 -9.39 10.01
N ARG A 120 6.78 -8.80 10.12
CA ARG A 120 8.03 -9.54 10.35
C ARG A 120 8.01 -10.34 11.64
N LYS A 121 7.52 -9.72 12.73
CA LYS A 121 7.40 -10.40 14.02
C LYS A 121 6.47 -11.61 13.95
N MET A 122 5.36 -11.49 13.24
CA MET A 122 4.42 -12.58 13.06
C MET A 122 5.05 -13.76 12.30
N VAL A 123 5.79 -13.48 11.24
CA VAL A 123 6.46 -14.51 10.45
C VAL A 123 7.56 -15.19 11.28
N MET A 124 8.32 -14.44 12.05
CA MET A 124 9.39 -14.99 12.89
C MET A 124 8.87 -15.78 14.08
N ALA A 125 7.62 -15.56 14.50
CA ALA A 125 7.00 -16.30 15.61
C ALA A 125 6.48 -17.68 15.19
N ILE A 126 6.43 -17.97 13.90
CA ILE A 126 5.99 -19.25 13.36
C ILE A 126 7.21 -20.18 13.22
#